data_cd6ca12805f31f4669745624f98df58c
#
_entry.id   cd6ca12805f31f4669745624f98df58c
#
_cell.length_a   1.000
_cell.length_b   1.000
_cell.length_c   1.000
_cell.angle_alpha   90.00
_cell.angle_beta   90.00
_cell.angle_gamma   90.00
#
_symmetry.space_group_name_H-M   'P 1'
#
loop_
_entity.id
_entity.type
_entity.pdbx_description
1 polymer ?
#
loop_
_entity_poly.entity_id
_entity_poly.type
_entity_poly.pdbx_seq_one_letter_code
_entity_poly.pdbx_strand_id
1 'polypeptide(L)'
;MMLLNMNELLKVAKENHFAVGAFNVCDSVLLKTVIETAEANNAPVIVELAPPEVDFVGDEFFQLATERLRNAKVPAVLHLDHGKTVEDCVRAIRNGFTSVMIDGSELSYEENIALTQRVVEIAHAVNVSVEAEIGTIGAMSDSVEGGVENITYTKPEEVEDFSQRTGLDSLAIAIGTAHGIYPTGFVPELKLEVLDAIHQLTPDLPLVLHGGSSNKDEEIHQACLRGINKVNIASDYRKAFFSQL
;
A
#
# COMPACT_ATOMS: atom_id res chain seq x y z
N MET A 1 -4.67 -3.98 21.99
CA MET A 1 -4.62 -2.76 21.15
C MET A 1 -4.63 -3.26 19.72
N MET A 2 -5.55 -2.78 18.88
CA MET A 2 -5.74 -3.32 17.52
C MET A 2 -4.98 -2.55 16.43
N LEU A 3 -4.40 -1.37 16.77
CA LEU A 3 -3.50 -0.66 15.87
C LEU A 3 -2.12 -1.31 15.93
N LEU A 4 -1.71 -1.93 14.83
CA LEU A 4 -0.51 -2.74 14.70
C LEU A 4 0.51 -2.07 13.76
N ASN A 5 1.75 -2.49 13.85
CA ASN A 5 2.74 -2.32 12.81
C ASN A 5 2.36 -3.19 11.59
N MET A 6 2.55 -2.70 10.36
CA MET A 6 2.12 -3.42 9.16
C MET A 6 2.88 -4.74 8.96
N ASN A 7 4.16 -4.79 9.32
CA ASN A 7 4.95 -6.03 9.25
C ASN A 7 4.34 -7.15 10.13
N GLU A 8 3.83 -6.82 11.33
CA GLU A 8 3.14 -7.80 12.18
C GLU A 8 1.87 -8.34 11.51
N LEU A 9 1.10 -7.47 10.86
CA LEU A 9 -0.12 -7.86 10.17
C LEU A 9 0.16 -8.68 8.91
N LEU A 10 1.10 -8.23 8.07
CA LEU A 10 1.39 -8.89 6.80
C LEU A 10 2.10 -10.25 6.96
N LYS A 11 2.84 -10.46 8.05
CA LYS A 11 3.36 -11.80 8.38
C LYS A 11 2.22 -12.80 8.57
N VAL A 12 1.19 -12.43 9.32
CA VAL A 12 0.02 -13.28 9.52
C VAL A 12 -0.73 -13.51 8.20
N ALA A 13 -0.88 -12.46 7.38
CA ALA A 13 -1.49 -12.56 6.07
C ALA A 13 -0.75 -13.57 5.17
N LYS A 14 0.58 -13.47 5.14
CA LYS A 14 1.46 -14.34 4.37
C LYS A 14 1.38 -15.79 4.83
N GLU A 15 1.52 -16.05 6.14
CA GLU A 15 1.46 -17.40 6.72
C GLU A 15 0.11 -18.08 6.48
N ASN A 16 -0.96 -17.33 6.30
CA ASN A 16 -2.32 -17.82 6.08
C ASN A 16 -2.84 -17.62 4.65
N HIS A 17 -1.97 -17.20 3.71
CA HIS A 17 -2.26 -17.06 2.28
C HIS A 17 -3.48 -16.17 1.97
N PHE A 18 -3.52 -14.98 2.58
CA PHE A 18 -4.51 -13.96 2.23
C PHE A 18 -3.87 -12.58 2.05
N ALA A 19 -4.59 -11.65 1.46
CA ALA A 19 -4.20 -10.25 1.37
C ALA A 19 -5.13 -9.38 2.22
N VAL A 20 -4.56 -8.31 2.78
CA VAL A 20 -5.28 -7.29 3.52
C VAL A 20 -5.63 -6.14 2.57
N GLY A 21 -6.88 -5.72 2.55
CA GLY A 21 -7.31 -4.53 1.82
C GLY A 21 -6.77 -3.26 2.48
N ALA A 22 -6.20 -2.38 1.68
CA ALA A 22 -5.71 -1.07 2.07
C ALA A 22 -6.54 0.01 1.37
N PHE A 23 -7.10 0.93 2.16
CA PHE A 23 -8.10 1.89 1.68
C PHE A 23 -7.68 3.32 2.00
N ASN A 24 -7.51 4.15 0.94
CA ASN A 24 -7.17 5.56 1.09
C ASN A 24 -8.37 6.36 1.60
N VAL A 25 -8.20 7.09 2.68
CA VAL A 25 -9.26 7.91 3.27
C VAL A 25 -8.90 9.40 3.23
N CYS A 26 -9.87 10.25 2.92
CA CYS A 26 -9.69 11.70 2.88
C CYS A 26 -10.71 12.47 3.75
N ASP A 27 -11.49 11.76 4.57
CA ASP A 27 -12.41 12.37 5.52
C ASP A 27 -12.86 11.38 6.61
N SER A 28 -13.57 11.91 7.61
CA SER A 28 -14.05 11.12 8.76
C SER A 28 -15.18 10.16 8.44
N VAL A 29 -15.91 10.38 7.35
CA VAL A 29 -17.04 9.49 6.93
C VAL A 29 -16.45 8.26 6.26
N LEU A 30 -15.50 8.43 5.35
CA LEU A 30 -14.77 7.32 4.71
C LEU A 30 -13.99 6.52 5.77
N LEU A 31 -13.25 7.18 6.66
CA LEU A 31 -12.56 6.51 7.76
C LEU A 31 -13.50 5.64 8.59
N LYS A 32 -14.65 6.20 8.99
CA LYS A 32 -15.67 5.46 9.74
C LYS A 32 -16.19 4.27 8.96
N THR A 33 -16.53 4.48 7.69
CA THR A 33 -17.12 3.44 6.83
C THR A 33 -16.15 2.27 6.63
N VAL A 34 -14.88 2.57 6.37
CA VAL A 34 -13.83 1.54 6.22
C VAL A 34 -13.69 0.70 7.49
N ILE A 35 -13.59 1.35 8.67
CA ILE A 35 -13.44 0.64 9.95
C ILE A 35 -14.69 -0.20 10.26
N GLU A 36 -15.90 0.38 10.15
CA GLU A 36 -17.14 -0.34 10.46
C GLU A 36 -17.39 -1.51 9.49
N THR A 37 -17.01 -1.37 8.23
CA THR A 37 -17.08 -2.47 7.25
C THR A 37 -16.09 -3.59 7.59
N ALA A 38 -14.86 -3.25 7.96
CA ALA A 38 -13.87 -4.23 8.39
C ALA A 38 -14.35 -4.99 9.65
N GLU A 39 -14.89 -4.28 10.64
CA GLU A 39 -15.46 -4.88 11.86
C GLU A 39 -16.66 -5.80 11.55
N ALA A 40 -17.56 -5.37 10.65
CA ALA A 40 -18.74 -6.16 10.28
C ALA A 40 -18.35 -7.48 9.58
N ASN A 41 -17.23 -7.49 8.87
CA ASN A 41 -16.70 -8.67 8.18
C ASN A 41 -15.66 -9.45 9.00
N ASN A 42 -15.35 -8.99 10.22
CA ASN A 42 -14.28 -9.54 11.06
C ASN A 42 -12.95 -9.69 10.29
N ALA A 43 -12.63 -8.69 9.48
CA ALA A 43 -11.47 -8.65 8.59
C ALA A 43 -10.43 -7.62 9.08
N PRO A 44 -9.13 -7.90 9.01
CA PRO A 44 -8.12 -6.88 9.23
C PRO A 44 -8.18 -5.80 8.15
N VAL A 45 -7.66 -4.61 8.44
CA VAL A 45 -7.73 -3.48 7.53
C VAL A 45 -6.49 -2.58 7.62
N ILE A 46 -6.06 -2.06 6.48
CA ILE A 46 -5.10 -0.98 6.39
C ILE A 46 -5.85 0.29 5.96
N VAL A 47 -5.77 1.32 6.79
CA VAL A 47 -6.22 2.67 6.45
C VAL A 47 -5.00 3.45 6.00
N GLU A 48 -5.08 4.05 4.82
CA GLU A 48 -3.94 4.75 4.24
C GLU A 48 -4.29 6.14 3.74
N LEU A 49 -3.28 7.01 3.66
CA LEU A 49 -3.36 8.36 3.11
C LEU A 49 -2.11 8.63 2.27
N ALA A 50 -2.32 9.09 1.04
CA ALA A 50 -1.27 9.63 0.18
C ALA A 50 -0.95 11.10 0.55
N PRO A 51 0.22 11.65 0.20
CA PRO A 51 0.59 13.03 0.55
C PRO A 51 -0.46 14.10 0.24
N PRO A 52 -1.15 14.10 -0.93
CA PRO A 52 -2.22 15.07 -1.17
C PRO A 52 -3.41 14.95 -0.21
N GLU A 53 -3.72 13.73 0.25
CA GLU A 53 -4.78 13.49 1.24
C GLU A 53 -4.33 13.95 2.63
N VAL A 54 -3.06 13.67 2.98
CA VAL A 54 -2.42 14.15 4.22
C VAL A 54 -2.51 15.68 4.32
N ASP A 55 -2.23 16.39 3.23
CA ASP A 55 -2.31 17.84 3.19
C ASP A 55 -3.75 18.35 3.22
N PHE A 56 -4.68 17.62 2.59
CA PHE A 56 -6.09 17.99 2.56
C PHE A 56 -6.77 17.87 3.93
N VAL A 57 -6.51 16.78 4.67
CA VAL A 57 -7.20 16.52 5.96
C VAL A 57 -6.54 17.26 7.13
N GLY A 58 -5.25 17.56 7.05
CA GLY A 58 -4.48 18.19 8.12
C GLY A 58 -4.14 17.25 9.30
N ASP A 59 -3.23 17.69 10.14
CA ASP A 59 -2.66 16.87 11.22
C ASP A 59 -3.67 16.51 12.31
N GLU A 60 -4.75 17.28 12.50
CA GLU A 60 -5.83 17.00 13.46
C GLU A 60 -6.59 15.71 13.12
N PHE A 61 -6.70 15.38 11.83
CA PHE A 61 -7.36 14.17 11.38
C PHE A 61 -6.62 12.91 11.84
N PHE A 62 -5.30 12.95 11.94
CA PHE A 62 -4.51 11.78 12.32
C PHE A 62 -4.74 11.36 13.76
N GLN A 63 -5.02 12.31 14.65
CA GLN A 63 -5.41 12.01 16.03
C GLN A 63 -6.73 11.24 16.05
N LEU A 64 -7.72 11.67 15.26
CA LEU A 64 -8.99 10.97 15.11
C LEU A 64 -8.78 9.56 14.53
N ALA A 65 -8.01 9.44 13.45
CA ALA A 65 -7.73 8.16 12.79
C ALA A 65 -7.03 7.18 13.75
N THR A 66 -5.97 7.62 14.41
CA THR A 66 -5.22 6.83 15.38
C THR A 66 -6.11 6.34 16.52
N GLU A 67 -6.95 7.21 17.10
CA GLU A 67 -7.86 6.85 18.19
C GLU A 67 -8.92 5.85 17.74
N ARG A 68 -9.50 6.04 16.54
CA ARG A 68 -10.46 5.12 15.95
C ARG A 68 -9.87 3.74 15.72
N LEU A 69 -8.66 3.69 15.12
CA LEU A 69 -7.99 2.42 14.82
C LEU A 69 -7.50 1.69 16.08
N ARG A 70 -7.05 2.43 17.12
CA ARG A 70 -6.72 1.82 18.42
C ARG A 70 -7.90 1.12 19.08
N ASN A 71 -9.11 1.66 18.89
CA ASN A 71 -10.35 1.14 19.46
C ASN A 71 -11.13 0.22 18.51
N ALA A 72 -10.62 -0.04 17.31
CA ALA A 72 -11.21 -0.99 16.37
C ALA A 72 -11.29 -2.39 16.98
N LYS A 73 -12.27 -3.19 16.55
CA LYS A 73 -12.47 -4.58 17.01
C LYS A 73 -11.68 -5.59 16.19
N VAL A 74 -11.03 -5.13 15.12
CA VAL A 74 -10.20 -5.92 14.20
C VAL A 74 -8.79 -5.37 14.14
N PRO A 75 -7.78 -6.18 13.78
CA PRO A 75 -6.43 -5.69 13.52
C PRO A 75 -6.44 -4.59 12.47
N ALA A 76 -5.75 -3.49 12.75
CA ALA A 76 -5.74 -2.33 11.87
C ALA A 76 -4.33 -1.70 11.79
N VAL A 77 -4.03 -1.05 10.67
CA VAL A 77 -2.79 -0.30 10.42
C VAL A 77 -3.14 1.09 9.94
N LEU A 78 -2.38 2.10 10.36
CA LEU A 78 -2.41 3.44 9.76
C LEU A 78 -1.12 3.62 8.96
N HIS A 79 -1.27 3.82 7.65
CA HIS A 79 -0.19 3.78 6.67
C HIS A 79 -0.09 5.07 5.84
N LEU A 80 1.12 5.58 5.66
CA LEU A 80 1.42 6.61 4.66
C LEU A 80 1.65 5.92 3.32
N ASP A 81 0.85 6.24 2.34
CA ASP A 81 0.90 5.72 0.98
C ASP A 81 1.67 6.68 0.07
N HIS A 82 2.59 6.18 -0.75
CA HIS A 82 3.40 6.96 -1.70
C HIS A 82 4.09 8.23 -1.15
N GLY A 83 4.65 8.19 0.06
CA GLY A 83 5.52 9.27 0.54
C GLY A 83 6.71 9.45 -0.43
N LYS A 84 6.99 10.68 -0.84
CA LYS A 84 8.05 10.98 -1.82
C LYS A 84 9.35 11.42 -1.17
N THR A 85 9.29 11.85 0.08
CA THR A 85 10.44 12.38 0.81
C THR A 85 10.60 11.77 2.19
N VAL A 86 11.80 11.85 2.74
CA VAL A 86 12.04 11.47 4.14
C VAL A 86 11.18 12.29 5.10
N GLU A 87 10.95 13.56 4.76
CA GLU A 87 10.14 14.49 5.53
C GLU A 87 8.68 14.05 5.60
N ASP A 88 8.11 13.53 4.51
CA ASP A 88 6.75 12.96 4.50
C ASP A 88 6.64 11.78 5.48
N CYS A 89 7.59 10.85 5.41
CA CYS A 89 7.64 9.70 6.32
C CYS A 89 7.80 10.12 7.78
N VAL A 90 8.69 11.06 8.07
CA VAL A 90 8.90 11.59 9.43
C VAL A 90 7.65 12.32 9.95
N ARG A 91 6.96 13.10 9.10
CA ARG A 91 5.69 13.75 9.46
C ARG A 91 4.64 12.70 9.84
N ALA A 92 4.48 11.66 9.02
CA ALA A 92 3.55 10.57 9.30
C ALA A 92 3.88 9.84 10.62
N ILE A 93 5.13 9.46 10.83
CA ILE A 93 5.61 8.82 12.08
C ILE A 93 5.29 9.67 13.31
N ARG A 94 5.58 10.97 13.27
CA ARG A 94 5.29 11.91 14.36
C ARG A 94 3.80 12.04 14.67
N ASN A 95 2.94 11.79 13.69
CA ASN A 95 1.50 11.84 13.80
C ASN A 95 0.85 10.47 14.13
N GLY A 96 1.65 9.47 14.46
CA GLY A 96 1.18 8.18 14.98
C GLY A 96 0.88 7.13 13.92
N PHE A 97 1.36 7.32 12.69
CA PHE A 97 1.34 6.26 11.67
C PHE A 97 2.23 5.10 12.12
N THR A 98 1.73 3.89 11.93
CA THR A 98 2.43 2.65 12.31
C THR A 98 3.13 1.98 11.13
N SER A 99 2.96 2.55 9.95
CA SER A 99 3.61 2.14 8.71
C SER A 99 3.77 3.33 7.77
N VAL A 100 4.85 3.37 7.01
CA VAL A 100 5.10 4.39 5.99
C VAL A 100 5.61 3.73 4.71
N MET A 101 5.21 4.26 3.56
CA MET A 101 5.84 3.95 2.29
C MET A 101 6.74 5.10 1.86
N ILE A 102 7.92 4.75 1.37
CA ILE A 102 8.80 5.67 0.63
C ILE A 102 8.88 5.22 -0.83
N ASP A 103 8.38 6.06 -1.70
CA ASP A 103 8.29 5.76 -3.13
C ASP A 103 9.42 6.46 -3.90
N GLY A 104 10.49 5.69 -4.12
CA GLY A 104 11.62 6.05 -4.98
C GLY A 104 11.59 5.39 -6.36
N SER A 105 10.45 4.85 -6.80
CA SER A 105 10.33 4.05 -8.04
C SER A 105 10.70 4.81 -9.31
N GLU A 106 10.57 6.13 -9.31
CA GLU A 106 10.98 7.01 -10.42
C GLU A 106 12.47 7.40 -10.40
N LEU A 107 13.19 7.08 -9.32
CA LEU A 107 14.63 7.33 -9.20
C LEU A 107 15.43 6.20 -9.85
N SER A 108 16.73 6.38 -9.95
CA SER A 108 17.61 5.26 -10.30
C SER A 108 17.58 4.18 -9.21
N TYR A 109 17.87 2.94 -9.56
CA TYR A 109 17.85 1.81 -8.62
C TYR A 109 18.68 2.07 -7.35
N GLU A 110 19.89 2.61 -7.52
CA GLU A 110 20.78 2.92 -6.39
C GLU A 110 20.28 4.09 -5.54
N GLU A 111 19.67 5.10 -6.15
CA GLU A 111 19.07 6.22 -5.41
C GLU A 111 17.83 5.76 -4.63
N ASN A 112 17.01 4.88 -5.21
CA ASN A 112 15.86 4.28 -4.52
C ASN A 112 16.32 3.47 -3.29
N ILE A 113 17.35 2.63 -3.44
CA ILE A 113 17.94 1.90 -2.32
C ILE A 113 18.42 2.86 -1.23
N ALA A 114 19.19 3.88 -1.57
CA ALA A 114 19.73 4.83 -0.61
C ALA A 114 18.63 5.61 0.13
N LEU A 115 17.57 6.00 -0.59
CA LEU A 115 16.41 6.67 -0.02
C LEU A 115 15.65 5.75 0.94
N THR A 116 15.38 4.52 0.50
CA THR A 116 14.68 3.50 1.30
C THR A 116 15.44 3.16 2.57
N GLN A 117 16.76 2.92 2.49
CA GLN A 117 17.60 2.65 3.66
C GLN A 117 17.50 3.75 4.72
N ARG A 118 17.51 5.02 4.28
CA ARG A 118 17.40 6.16 5.20
C ARG A 118 16.08 6.19 5.94
N VAL A 119 14.98 5.86 5.26
CA VAL A 119 13.65 5.79 5.90
C VAL A 119 13.55 4.58 6.82
N VAL A 120 14.07 3.43 6.42
CA VAL A 120 14.12 2.21 7.24
C VAL A 120 14.87 2.46 8.57
N GLU A 121 16.03 3.10 8.52
CA GLU A 121 16.79 3.44 9.73
C GLU A 121 15.97 4.29 10.73
N ILE A 122 15.25 5.29 10.22
CA ILE A 122 14.42 6.18 11.04
C ILE A 122 13.18 5.46 11.59
N ALA A 123 12.45 4.77 10.72
CA ALA A 123 11.18 4.14 11.05
C ALA A 123 11.36 2.95 12.02
N HIS A 124 12.33 2.09 11.76
CA HIS A 124 12.61 0.94 12.63
C HIS A 124 13.07 1.34 14.02
N ALA A 125 13.76 2.48 14.16
CA ALA A 125 14.16 3.01 15.48
C ALA A 125 12.96 3.30 16.41
N VAL A 126 11.75 3.46 15.84
CA VAL A 126 10.51 3.75 16.58
C VAL A 126 9.42 2.70 16.32
N ASN A 127 9.79 1.51 15.84
CA ASN A 127 8.89 0.38 15.56
C ASN A 127 7.78 0.71 14.54
N VAL A 128 8.10 1.46 13.49
CA VAL A 128 7.24 1.72 12.33
C VAL A 128 7.77 0.92 11.14
N SER A 129 6.89 0.23 10.42
CA SER A 129 7.26 -0.55 9.25
C SER A 129 7.42 0.32 8.00
N VAL A 130 8.23 -0.17 7.06
CA VAL A 130 8.52 0.51 5.82
C VAL A 130 8.14 -0.35 4.61
N GLU A 131 7.34 0.24 3.73
CA GLU A 131 7.07 -0.22 2.37
C GLU A 131 7.90 0.60 1.39
N ALA A 132 8.35 -0.01 0.30
CA ALA A 132 8.94 0.68 -0.84
C ALA A 132 8.42 0.09 -2.16
N GLU A 133 8.83 0.65 -3.29
CA GLU A 133 8.39 0.21 -4.62
C GLU A 133 9.57 0.06 -5.58
N ILE A 134 9.55 -1.00 -6.38
CA ILE A 134 10.41 -1.16 -7.56
C ILE A 134 9.59 -1.56 -8.79
N GLY A 135 10.03 -1.07 -9.97
CA GLY A 135 9.15 -0.93 -11.13
C GLY A 135 8.34 0.34 -10.97
N THR A 136 7.45 0.64 -11.89
CA THR A 136 6.60 1.84 -11.83
C THR A 136 5.14 1.47 -12.07
N ILE A 137 4.26 1.93 -11.19
CA ILE A 137 2.82 1.77 -11.37
C ILE A 137 2.31 2.80 -12.37
N GLY A 138 1.42 2.38 -13.26
CA GLY A 138 0.78 3.27 -14.21
C GLY A 138 -0.18 4.26 -13.54
N ALA A 139 -0.51 5.36 -14.23
CA ALA A 139 -1.60 6.24 -13.81
C ALA A 139 -2.62 6.38 -14.95
N MET A 140 -3.87 6.14 -14.63
CA MET A 140 -5.00 6.59 -15.45
C MET A 140 -5.33 8.02 -15.02
N SER A 141 -5.46 8.96 -15.96
CA SER A 141 -5.68 10.40 -15.76
C SER A 141 -6.32 10.76 -14.41
N ASP A 142 -5.93 11.82 -13.78
CA ASP A 142 -6.52 12.37 -12.54
C ASP A 142 -6.39 11.49 -11.27
N SER A 143 -5.53 10.47 -11.26
CA SER A 143 -5.24 9.74 -10.02
C SER A 143 -4.48 10.60 -9.03
N VAL A 144 -4.98 10.69 -7.79
CA VAL A 144 -4.31 11.43 -6.69
C VAL A 144 -3.09 10.68 -6.17
N GLU A 145 -3.02 9.36 -6.37
CA GLU A 145 -1.89 8.53 -5.97
C GLU A 145 -0.69 8.68 -6.91
N GLY A 146 -0.88 9.35 -8.06
CA GLY A 146 0.18 9.53 -9.08
C GLY A 146 0.41 8.28 -9.91
N GLY A 147 1.59 8.15 -10.47
CA GLY A 147 2.02 7.08 -11.36
C GLY A 147 2.58 7.61 -12.68
N VAL A 148 3.03 6.73 -13.54
CA VAL A 148 3.66 7.07 -14.82
C VAL A 148 2.78 6.68 -16.01
N GLU A 149 3.00 7.34 -17.17
CA GLU A 149 2.29 7.02 -18.41
C GLU A 149 2.64 5.61 -18.91
N ASN A 150 3.87 5.16 -18.72
CA ASN A 150 4.34 3.84 -19.12
C ASN A 150 4.80 3.01 -17.93
N ILE A 151 4.21 1.84 -17.77
CA ILE A 151 4.56 0.90 -16.70
C ILE A 151 5.94 0.28 -16.97
N THR A 152 6.80 0.32 -15.97
CA THR A 152 8.03 -0.48 -15.94
C THR A 152 7.81 -1.66 -15.01
N TYR A 153 7.69 -2.86 -15.57
CA TYR A 153 7.49 -4.06 -14.75
C TYR A 153 8.66 -4.31 -13.80
N THR A 154 8.34 -4.76 -12.61
CA THR A 154 9.35 -5.22 -11.64
C THR A 154 10.13 -6.40 -12.22
N LYS A 155 11.45 -6.34 -12.16
CA LYS A 155 12.32 -7.46 -12.54
C LYS A 155 12.55 -8.36 -11.33
N PRO A 156 12.20 -9.63 -11.42
CA PRO A 156 12.31 -10.55 -10.28
C PRO A 156 13.71 -10.61 -9.66
N GLU A 157 14.76 -10.53 -10.47
CA GLU A 157 16.16 -10.55 -10.04
C GLU A 157 16.59 -9.33 -9.21
N GLU A 158 15.87 -8.19 -9.33
CA GLU A 158 16.14 -6.98 -8.56
C GLU A 158 15.50 -7.04 -7.15
N VAL A 159 14.44 -7.84 -6.95
CA VAL A 159 13.67 -7.85 -5.70
C VAL A 159 14.49 -8.36 -4.52
N GLU A 160 15.24 -9.45 -4.71
CA GLU A 160 16.05 -10.04 -3.65
C GLU A 160 17.17 -9.09 -3.20
N ASP A 161 17.93 -8.52 -4.15
CA ASP A 161 19.00 -7.56 -3.87
C ASP A 161 18.45 -6.31 -3.18
N PHE A 162 17.33 -5.75 -3.70
CA PHE A 162 16.70 -4.57 -3.13
C PHE A 162 16.27 -4.81 -1.68
N SER A 163 15.57 -5.91 -1.42
CA SER A 163 15.07 -6.23 -0.08
C SER A 163 16.19 -6.47 0.93
N GLN A 164 17.25 -7.19 0.53
CA GLN A 164 18.39 -7.46 1.39
C GLN A 164 19.20 -6.19 1.71
N ARG A 165 19.37 -5.31 0.72
CA ARG A 165 20.13 -4.07 0.90
C ARG A 165 19.37 -3.01 1.69
N THR A 166 18.05 -2.93 1.54
CA THR A 166 17.24 -1.90 2.20
C THR A 166 16.75 -2.32 3.58
N GLY A 167 16.47 -3.61 3.79
CA GLY A 167 15.90 -4.12 5.04
C GLY A 167 14.44 -3.68 5.27
N LEU A 168 13.70 -3.35 4.19
CA LEU A 168 12.28 -2.98 4.25
C LEU A 168 11.41 -4.14 4.74
N ASP A 169 10.16 -3.85 5.09
CA ASP A 169 9.20 -4.83 5.64
C ASP A 169 8.22 -5.38 4.61
N SER A 170 7.93 -4.62 3.54
CA SER A 170 7.07 -5.03 2.42
C SER A 170 7.45 -4.29 1.14
N LEU A 171 7.18 -4.90 -0.01
CA LEU A 171 7.55 -4.35 -1.32
C LEU A 171 6.37 -4.30 -2.26
N ALA A 172 6.08 -3.11 -2.78
CA ALA A 172 5.16 -2.90 -3.90
C ALA A 172 5.85 -3.29 -5.21
N ILE A 173 5.15 -4.09 -6.01
CA ILE A 173 5.63 -4.62 -7.27
C ILE A 173 4.72 -4.21 -8.43
N ALA A 174 5.32 -3.80 -9.55
CA ALA A 174 4.62 -3.46 -10.77
C ALA A 174 4.45 -4.71 -11.64
N ILE A 175 3.23 -5.25 -11.67
CA ILE A 175 2.87 -6.43 -12.47
C ILE A 175 1.73 -6.16 -13.46
N GLY A 176 1.43 -4.88 -13.77
CA GLY A 176 0.48 -4.50 -14.82
C GLY A 176 -0.72 -3.69 -14.36
N THR A 177 -0.82 -3.33 -13.09
CA THR A 177 -1.84 -2.43 -12.57
C THR A 177 -1.51 -0.96 -12.84
N ALA A 178 -2.55 -0.11 -12.77
CA ALA A 178 -2.43 1.33 -12.79
C ALA A 178 -3.40 1.97 -11.78
N HIS A 179 -3.02 3.10 -11.23
CA HIS A 179 -3.88 3.89 -10.36
C HIS A 179 -5.04 4.52 -11.16
N GLY A 180 -6.20 4.63 -10.52
CA GLY A 180 -7.38 5.26 -11.10
C GLY A 180 -8.40 4.26 -11.67
N ILE A 181 -9.29 4.77 -12.50
CA ILE A 181 -10.35 3.98 -13.15
C ILE A 181 -9.98 3.77 -14.61
N TYR A 182 -9.94 2.52 -15.04
CA TYR A 182 -9.64 2.19 -16.42
C TYR A 182 -10.75 2.70 -17.38
N PRO A 183 -10.37 3.19 -18.57
CA PRO A 183 -11.33 3.57 -19.59
C PRO A 183 -12.25 2.41 -19.99
N THR A 184 -13.49 2.73 -20.35
CA THR A 184 -14.46 1.72 -20.82
C THR A 184 -13.88 0.91 -21.99
N GLY A 185 -13.88 -0.41 -21.83
CA GLY A 185 -13.34 -1.34 -22.82
C GLY A 185 -11.85 -1.66 -22.68
N PHE A 186 -11.12 -0.97 -21.80
CA PHE A 186 -9.79 -1.40 -21.41
C PHE A 186 -9.91 -2.53 -20.37
N VAL A 187 -9.14 -3.58 -20.55
CA VAL A 187 -9.06 -4.70 -19.62
C VAL A 187 -7.61 -4.83 -19.18
N PRO A 188 -7.27 -4.48 -17.95
CA PRO A 188 -5.93 -4.72 -17.43
C PRO A 188 -5.64 -6.22 -17.41
N GLU A 189 -4.40 -6.58 -17.54
CA GLU A 189 -3.94 -7.96 -17.45
C GLU A 189 -2.72 -8.02 -16.53
N LEU A 190 -2.87 -8.73 -15.41
CA LEU A 190 -1.76 -8.93 -14.47
C LEU A 190 -0.75 -9.93 -15.03
N LYS A 191 0.52 -9.60 -14.93
CA LYS A 191 1.63 -10.51 -15.27
C LYS A 191 1.91 -11.46 -14.10
N LEU A 192 1.03 -12.43 -13.92
CA LEU A 192 1.10 -13.37 -12.79
C LEU A 192 2.37 -14.22 -12.82
N GLU A 193 2.94 -14.46 -14.00
CA GLU A 193 4.23 -15.13 -14.15
C GLU A 193 5.41 -14.33 -13.55
N VAL A 194 5.32 -12.99 -13.56
CA VAL A 194 6.31 -12.12 -12.89
C VAL A 194 6.16 -12.24 -11.38
N LEU A 195 4.92 -12.23 -10.88
CA LEU A 195 4.63 -12.44 -9.46
C LEU A 195 5.14 -13.81 -8.97
N ASP A 196 4.89 -14.88 -9.72
CA ASP A 196 5.37 -16.23 -9.39
C ASP A 196 6.90 -16.28 -9.29
N ALA A 197 7.59 -15.64 -10.24
CA ALA A 197 9.06 -15.58 -10.23
C ALA A 197 9.59 -14.77 -9.03
N ILE A 198 8.97 -13.63 -8.70
CA ILE A 198 9.32 -12.82 -7.52
C ILE A 198 9.11 -13.64 -6.23
N HIS A 199 7.93 -14.23 -6.07
CA HIS A 199 7.59 -15.00 -4.87
C HIS A 199 8.52 -16.20 -4.67
N GLN A 200 8.97 -16.83 -5.75
CA GLN A 200 9.93 -17.93 -5.67
C GLN A 200 11.30 -17.49 -5.15
N LEU A 201 11.78 -16.30 -5.54
CA LEU A 201 13.06 -15.75 -5.11
C LEU A 201 13.01 -15.15 -3.69
N THR A 202 11.87 -14.60 -3.31
CA THR A 202 11.68 -13.90 -2.03
C THR A 202 10.46 -14.44 -1.27
N PRO A 203 10.45 -15.74 -0.88
CA PRO A 203 9.28 -16.38 -0.28
C PRO A 203 8.87 -15.79 1.07
N ASP A 204 9.75 -15.09 1.76
CA ASP A 204 9.49 -14.51 3.07
C ASP A 204 9.08 -13.02 3.02
N LEU A 205 9.28 -12.35 1.88
CA LEU A 205 8.95 -10.93 1.73
C LEU A 205 7.44 -10.75 1.48
N PRO A 206 6.72 -9.94 2.30
CA PRO A 206 5.37 -9.51 1.98
C PRO A 206 5.34 -8.66 0.71
N LEU A 207 4.49 -9.04 -0.25
CA LEU A 207 4.33 -8.34 -1.52
C LEU A 207 3.04 -7.53 -1.55
N VAL A 208 3.10 -6.37 -2.17
CA VAL A 208 2.00 -5.40 -2.25
C VAL A 208 1.61 -5.16 -3.71
N LEU A 209 0.31 -5.11 -3.96
CA LEU A 209 -0.28 -4.74 -5.25
C LEU A 209 -0.97 -3.39 -5.12
N HIS A 210 -0.40 -2.37 -5.74
CA HIS A 210 -1.04 -1.08 -5.94
C HIS A 210 -2.00 -1.09 -7.12
N GLY A 211 -2.87 -0.09 -7.22
CA GLY A 211 -3.82 0.03 -8.32
C GLY A 211 -4.82 -1.13 -8.40
N GLY A 212 -5.28 -1.63 -7.25
CA GLY A 212 -6.23 -2.75 -7.18
C GLY A 212 -7.63 -2.43 -7.73
N SER A 213 -8.02 -1.15 -7.74
CA SER A 213 -9.32 -0.71 -8.28
C SER A 213 -9.49 -1.02 -9.75
N SER A 214 -10.74 -1.32 -10.17
CA SER A 214 -11.14 -1.56 -11.58
C SER A 214 -10.48 -2.77 -12.26
N ASN A 215 -9.73 -3.59 -11.52
CA ASN A 215 -9.27 -4.88 -12.02
C ASN A 215 -10.38 -5.93 -11.89
N LYS A 216 -10.23 -7.06 -12.58
CA LYS A 216 -11.16 -8.18 -12.42
C LYS A 216 -10.95 -8.85 -11.07
N ASP A 217 -12.04 -9.17 -10.37
CA ASP A 217 -11.99 -9.87 -9.08
C ASP A 217 -11.16 -11.15 -9.15
N GLU A 218 -11.28 -11.92 -10.24
CA GLU A 218 -10.53 -13.15 -10.43
C GLU A 218 -9.02 -12.91 -10.54
N GLU A 219 -8.57 -11.84 -11.22
CA GLU A 219 -7.15 -11.52 -11.33
C GLU A 219 -6.55 -11.11 -9.99
N ILE A 220 -7.26 -10.27 -9.22
CA ILE A 220 -6.87 -9.91 -7.86
C ILE A 220 -6.84 -11.15 -6.95
N HIS A 221 -7.86 -12.00 -7.03
CA HIS A 221 -7.90 -13.25 -6.27
C HIS A 221 -6.71 -14.15 -6.59
N GLN A 222 -6.39 -14.34 -7.88
CA GLN A 222 -5.23 -15.12 -8.30
C GLN A 222 -3.91 -14.50 -7.82
N ALA A 223 -3.77 -13.18 -7.84
CA ALA A 223 -2.58 -12.51 -7.30
C ALA A 223 -2.44 -12.75 -5.79
N CYS A 224 -3.52 -12.69 -5.02
CA CYS A 224 -3.52 -12.99 -3.58
C CYS A 224 -3.11 -14.44 -3.30
N LEU A 225 -3.63 -15.41 -4.05
CA LEU A 225 -3.25 -16.82 -3.91
C LEU A 225 -1.78 -17.09 -4.25
N ARG A 226 -1.16 -16.24 -5.06
CA ARG A 226 0.23 -16.37 -5.53
C ARG A 226 1.24 -15.55 -4.71
N GLY A 227 0.81 -14.88 -3.64
CA GLY A 227 1.74 -14.26 -2.70
C GLY A 227 1.59 -12.75 -2.49
N ILE A 228 0.59 -12.08 -3.07
CA ILE A 228 0.24 -10.72 -2.68
C ILE A 228 -0.40 -10.74 -1.28
N ASN A 229 0.04 -9.85 -0.39
CA ASN A 229 -0.39 -9.78 1.01
C ASN A 229 -1.08 -8.45 1.36
N LYS A 230 -0.97 -7.42 0.51
CA LYS A 230 -1.69 -6.14 0.62
C LYS A 230 -2.19 -5.73 -0.76
N VAL A 231 -3.40 -5.20 -0.85
CA VAL A 231 -3.96 -4.66 -2.09
C VAL A 231 -4.51 -3.26 -1.81
N ASN A 232 -3.99 -2.25 -2.52
CA ASN A 232 -4.47 -0.87 -2.42
C ASN A 232 -5.74 -0.67 -3.27
N ILE A 233 -6.77 -0.12 -2.65
CA ILE A 233 -8.08 0.14 -3.26
C ILE A 233 -8.52 1.55 -2.89
N ALA A 234 -8.64 2.45 -3.87
CA ALA A 234 -9.08 3.82 -3.67
C ALA A 234 -10.27 4.19 -4.58
N SER A 235 -10.10 4.05 -5.88
CA SER A 235 -11.03 4.61 -6.87
C SER A 235 -12.39 3.92 -6.89
N ASP A 236 -12.47 2.61 -6.68
CA ASP A 236 -13.73 1.86 -6.74
C ASP A 236 -14.70 2.27 -5.63
N TYR A 237 -14.25 2.31 -4.37
CA TYR A 237 -15.15 2.68 -3.28
C TYR A 237 -15.47 4.18 -3.27
N ARG A 238 -14.53 5.04 -3.69
CA ARG A 238 -14.81 6.48 -3.89
C ARG A 238 -15.90 6.68 -4.96
N LYS A 239 -15.77 5.99 -6.10
CA LYS A 239 -16.80 6.02 -7.15
C LYS A 239 -18.15 5.54 -6.60
N ALA A 240 -18.17 4.44 -5.85
CA ALA A 240 -19.39 3.95 -5.21
C ALA A 240 -20.00 5.00 -4.26
N PHE A 241 -19.17 5.64 -3.41
CA PHE A 241 -19.60 6.68 -2.49
C PHE A 241 -20.21 7.89 -3.22
N PHE A 242 -19.46 8.50 -4.15
CA PHE A 242 -19.92 9.67 -4.88
C PHE A 242 -21.12 9.41 -5.81
N SER A 243 -21.32 8.18 -6.25
CA SER A 243 -22.49 7.83 -7.08
C SER A 243 -23.80 7.78 -6.28
N GLN A 244 -23.75 7.83 -4.95
CA GLN A 244 -24.91 7.83 -4.07
C GLN A 244 -25.27 9.23 -3.54
N LEU A 245 -24.45 10.24 -3.82
CA LEU A 245 -24.71 11.64 -3.48
C LEU A 245 -25.45 12.38 -4.60
#